data_023dd866c9a7abe4052fb6fa1248fb98
#
_entry.id   023dd866c9a7abe4052fb6fa1248fb98
#
_cell.length_a   1.000
_cell.length_b   1.000
_cell.length_c   1.000
_cell.angle_alpha   90.00
_cell.angle_beta   90.00
_cell.angle_gamma   90.00
#
_symmetry.space_group_name_H-M   'P 1'
#
loop_
_entity.id
_entity.type
_entity.pdbx_description
1 polymer ?
#
loop_
_entity_poly.entity_id
_entity_poly.type
_entity_poly.pdbx_seq_one_letter_code
_entity_poly.pdbx_strand_id
1 'polypeptide(L)'
;MLGTYDFCGHYAWTFAWLKERLGDEGLEEYWLEAVSKDSQRHAREAFADGFDGMERYWGRTLASEGAGWTSGRHVVDGEEVMRIDMYACPSKGFLLRNGLGFGIDYCSHCAAWIEPALEEAGF
;
A
#
# COMPACT_ATOMS: atom_id res chain seq x y z
N MET A 1 -20.48 -5.45 7.10
CA MET A 1 -19.10 -5.31 6.58
C MET A 1 -18.93 -3.93 5.98
N LEU A 2 -17.88 -3.23 6.35
CA LEU A 2 -17.57 -1.95 5.74
C LEU A 2 -17.20 -2.17 4.26
N GLY A 3 -17.77 -1.36 3.40
CA GLY A 3 -17.49 -1.45 1.96
C GLY A 3 -16.19 -0.76 1.58
N THR A 4 -15.70 -1.08 0.40
CA THR A 4 -14.52 -0.42 -0.18
C THR A 4 -14.68 1.11 -0.19
N TYR A 5 -15.91 1.59 -0.38
CA TYR A 5 -16.23 3.01 -0.33
C TYR A 5 -15.84 3.66 0.99
N ASP A 6 -16.18 3.02 2.12
CA ASP A 6 -15.92 3.59 3.45
C ASP A 6 -14.42 3.74 3.70
N PHE A 7 -13.62 2.79 3.23
CA PHE A 7 -12.17 2.84 3.41
C PHE A 7 -11.46 3.73 2.39
N CYS A 8 -11.67 3.49 1.11
CA CYS A 8 -10.94 4.20 0.06
C CYS A 8 -11.33 5.66 -0.02
N GLY A 9 -12.63 5.96 0.07
CA GLY A 9 -13.12 7.33 0.10
C GLY A 9 -12.60 8.08 1.32
N HIS A 10 -12.65 7.44 2.48
CA HIS A 10 -12.16 8.01 3.72
C HIS A 10 -10.65 8.29 3.67
N TYR A 11 -9.85 7.38 3.13
CA TYR A 11 -8.42 7.62 2.93
C TYR A 11 -8.17 8.82 2.00
N ALA A 12 -8.88 8.91 0.89
CA ALA A 12 -8.71 10.03 -0.03
C ALA A 12 -9.02 11.37 0.64
N TRP A 13 -10.10 11.46 1.38
CA TRP A 13 -10.47 12.68 2.10
C TRP A 13 -9.50 12.99 3.24
N THR A 14 -9.05 11.99 3.99
CA THR A 14 -8.06 12.17 5.06
C THR A 14 -6.74 12.69 4.49
N PHE A 15 -6.25 12.12 3.41
CA PHE A 15 -5.01 12.57 2.78
C PHE A 15 -5.13 13.99 2.22
N ALA A 16 -6.23 14.31 1.59
CA ALA A 16 -6.48 15.67 1.08
C ALA A 16 -6.53 16.69 2.22
N TRP A 17 -7.20 16.35 3.32
CA TRP A 17 -7.29 17.22 4.50
C TRP A 17 -5.92 17.44 5.16
N LEU A 18 -5.13 16.38 5.32
CA LEU A 18 -3.78 16.46 5.89
C LEU A 18 -2.85 17.28 5.01
N LYS A 19 -2.91 17.08 3.69
CA LYS A 19 -2.11 17.87 2.74
C LYS A 19 -2.46 19.36 2.80
N GLU A 20 -3.74 19.69 2.87
CA GLU A 20 -4.19 21.09 2.98
C GLU A 20 -3.69 21.74 4.27
N ARG A 21 -3.70 21.01 5.39
CA ARG A 21 -3.34 21.53 6.71
C ARG A 21 -1.84 21.54 6.97
N LEU A 22 -1.12 20.51 6.53
CA LEU A 22 0.26 20.25 6.91
C LEU A 22 1.23 20.22 5.72
N GLY A 23 0.73 20.37 4.50
CA GLY A 23 1.54 20.28 3.29
C GLY A 23 1.95 18.84 2.97
N ASP A 24 2.78 18.71 1.92
CA ASP A 24 3.26 17.40 1.46
C ASP A 24 4.12 16.70 2.51
N GLU A 25 4.97 17.44 3.21
CA GLU A 25 5.83 16.90 4.28
C GLU A 25 4.99 16.29 5.42
N GLY A 26 3.92 16.96 5.84
CA GLY A 26 3.04 16.45 6.88
C GLY A 26 2.26 15.21 6.44
N LEU A 27 1.86 15.14 5.19
CA LEU A 27 1.22 13.96 4.62
C LEU A 27 2.19 12.78 4.55
N GLU A 28 3.41 12.99 4.12
CA GLU A 28 4.47 11.96 4.10
C GLU A 28 4.79 11.45 5.50
N GLU A 29 4.88 12.34 6.48
CA GLU A 29 5.06 11.98 7.88
C GLU A 29 3.92 11.10 8.41
N TYR A 30 2.68 11.42 8.06
CA TYR A 30 1.51 10.61 8.41
C TYR A 30 1.61 9.21 7.80
N TRP A 31 1.97 9.10 6.53
CA TRP A 31 2.12 7.80 5.88
C TRP A 31 3.22 6.95 6.52
N LEU A 32 4.31 7.55 6.94
CA LEU A 32 5.40 6.85 7.60
C LEU A 32 5.03 6.46 9.04
N GLU A 33 4.65 7.43 9.85
CA GLU A 33 4.49 7.24 11.30
C GLU A 33 3.17 6.52 11.64
N ALA A 34 2.06 6.95 11.07
CA ALA A 34 0.76 6.36 11.37
C ALA A 34 0.44 5.14 10.52
N VAL A 35 0.72 5.17 9.23
CA VAL A 35 0.36 4.06 8.34
C VAL A 35 1.40 2.96 8.37
N SER A 36 2.65 3.24 8.01
CA SER A 36 3.69 2.21 7.89
C SER A 36 4.02 1.58 9.24
N LYS A 37 4.32 2.40 10.25
CA LYS A 37 4.78 1.90 11.55
C LYS A 37 3.67 1.36 12.43
N ASP A 38 2.46 1.84 12.29
CA ASP A 38 1.36 1.52 13.21
C ASP A 38 0.24 0.73 12.55
N SER A 39 -0.55 1.32 11.66
CA SER A 39 -1.71 0.61 11.09
C SER A 39 -1.31 -0.60 10.25
N GLN A 40 -0.16 -0.58 9.61
CA GLN A 40 0.38 -1.68 8.81
C GLN A 40 1.41 -2.54 9.55
N ARG A 41 1.40 -2.53 10.87
CA ARG A 41 2.30 -3.34 11.71
C ARG A 41 2.26 -4.82 11.36
N HIS A 42 1.07 -5.36 11.11
CA HIS A 42 0.88 -6.75 10.73
C HIS A 42 1.55 -7.14 9.41
N ALA A 43 1.61 -6.19 8.45
CA ALA A 43 2.34 -6.39 7.20
C ALA A 43 3.85 -6.41 7.46
N ARG A 44 4.33 -5.50 8.29
CA ARG A 44 5.74 -5.42 8.70
C ARG A 44 6.20 -6.69 9.39
N GLU A 45 5.38 -7.26 10.27
CA GLU A 45 5.65 -8.55 10.91
C GLU A 45 5.74 -9.69 9.90
N ALA A 46 4.84 -9.71 8.91
CA ALA A 46 4.88 -10.70 7.84
C ALA A 46 6.15 -10.57 6.98
N PHE A 47 6.58 -9.35 6.68
CA PHE A 47 7.76 -9.09 5.85
C PHE A 47 9.06 -9.54 6.53
N ALA A 48 9.08 -9.61 7.86
CA ALA A 48 10.22 -10.15 8.62
C ALA A 48 10.50 -11.62 8.30
N ASP A 49 9.52 -12.36 7.81
CA ASP A 49 9.66 -13.74 7.33
C ASP A 49 10.21 -13.84 5.88
N GLY A 50 10.61 -12.73 5.29
CA GLY A 50 11.13 -12.66 3.92
C GLY A 50 10.06 -12.86 2.85
N PHE A 51 10.47 -13.38 1.70
CA PHE A 51 9.56 -13.58 0.55
C PHE A 51 8.37 -14.48 0.86
N ASP A 52 8.55 -15.51 1.67
CA ASP A 52 7.44 -16.38 2.08
C ASP A 52 6.37 -15.60 2.85
N GLY A 53 6.78 -14.72 3.75
CA GLY A 53 5.89 -13.84 4.50
C GLY A 53 5.18 -12.84 3.59
N MET A 54 5.90 -12.25 2.65
CA MET A 54 5.35 -11.31 1.67
C MET A 54 4.32 -12.00 0.78
N GLU A 55 4.59 -13.19 0.29
CA GLU A 55 3.65 -13.96 -0.53
C GLU A 55 2.37 -14.30 0.24
N ARG A 56 2.49 -14.70 1.49
CA ARG A 56 1.32 -14.96 2.34
C ARG A 56 0.48 -13.71 2.55
N TYR A 57 1.14 -12.60 2.88
CA TYR A 57 0.47 -11.32 3.14
C TYR A 57 -0.24 -10.80 1.89
N TRP A 58 0.52 -10.62 0.80
CA TRP A 58 -0.03 -10.06 -0.44
C TRP A 58 -1.06 -10.98 -1.07
N GLY A 59 -0.82 -12.30 -1.10
CA GLY A 59 -1.76 -13.27 -1.66
C GLY A 59 -3.11 -13.21 -0.97
N ARG A 60 -3.14 -13.16 0.36
CA ARG A 60 -4.38 -13.05 1.13
C ARG A 60 -5.05 -11.69 0.96
N THR A 61 -4.28 -10.62 1.09
CA THR A 61 -4.79 -9.25 1.05
C THR A 61 -5.36 -8.91 -0.32
N LEU A 62 -4.59 -9.12 -1.37
CA LEU A 62 -5.02 -8.80 -2.74
C LEU A 62 -6.21 -9.65 -3.19
N ALA A 63 -6.24 -10.93 -2.81
CA ALA A 63 -7.39 -11.80 -3.08
C ALA A 63 -8.65 -11.32 -2.36
N SER A 64 -8.54 -10.94 -1.08
CA SER A 64 -9.69 -10.46 -0.29
C SER A 64 -10.24 -9.13 -0.78
N GLU A 65 -9.40 -8.30 -1.38
CA GLU A 65 -9.79 -7.00 -1.95
C GLU A 65 -10.34 -7.10 -3.37
N GLY A 66 -10.24 -8.27 -3.99
CA GLY A 66 -10.64 -8.47 -5.39
C GLY A 66 -9.73 -7.79 -6.39
N ALA A 67 -8.45 -7.64 -6.06
CA ALA A 67 -7.45 -7.08 -6.96
C ALA A 67 -7.19 -7.99 -8.16
N GLY A 68 -6.81 -7.40 -9.31
CA GLY A 68 -6.20 -8.13 -10.41
C GLY A 68 -4.69 -8.05 -10.26
N TRP A 69 -4.01 -9.18 -10.11
CA TRP A 69 -2.57 -9.21 -9.82
C TRP A 69 -1.92 -10.51 -10.23
N THR A 70 -0.60 -10.45 -10.40
CA THR A 70 0.27 -11.61 -10.56
C THR A 70 1.48 -11.45 -9.67
N SER A 71 2.08 -12.55 -9.25
CA SER A 71 3.34 -12.53 -8.50
C SER A 71 4.27 -13.65 -8.93
N GLY A 72 5.55 -13.48 -8.69
CA GLY A 72 6.55 -14.51 -8.99
C GLY A 72 7.90 -14.14 -8.39
N ARG A 73 8.77 -15.15 -8.33
CA ARG A 73 10.18 -14.99 -7.94
C ARG A 73 11.05 -15.15 -9.16
N HIS A 74 12.02 -14.29 -9.31
CA HIS A 74 12.96 -14.27 -10.44
C HIS A 74 14.37 -14.10 -9.92
N VAL A 75 15.34 -14.46 -10.73
CA VAL A 75 16.75 -14.15 -10.46
C VAL A 75 17.16 -13.00 -11.39
N VAL A 76 17.64 -11.91 -10.80
CA VAL A 76 18.12 -10.72 -11.51
C VAL A 76 19.54 -10.44 -11.00
N ASP A 77 20.51 -10.42 -11.89
CA ASP A 77 21.93 -10.19 -11.56
C ASP A 77 22.45 -11.11 -10.44
N GLY A 78 21.99 -12.36 -10.42
CA GLY A 78 22.39 -13.36 -9.43
C GLY A 78 21.66 -13.29 -8.09
N GLU A 79 20.74 -12.35 -7.91
CA GLU A 79 19.93 -12.21 -6.70
C GLU A 79 18.48 -12.62 -6.95
N GLU A 80 17.87 -13.27 -5.96
CA GLU A 80 16.44 -13.58 -5.99
C GLU A 80 15.63 -12.30 -5.75
N VAL A 81 14.66 -12.06 -6.64
CA VAL A 81 13.75 -10.92 -6.58
C VAL A 81 12.32 -11.42 -6.59
N MET A 82 11.50 -10.89 -5.70
CA MET A 82 10.06 -11.11 -5.73
C MET A 82 9.39 -9.93 -6.45
N ARG A 83 8.50 -10.24 -7.38
CA ARG A 83 7.75 -9.24 -8.13
C ARG A 83 6.25 -9.46 -7.97
N ILE A 84 5.54 -8.36 -7.74
CA ILE A 84 4.08 -8.32 -7.74
C ILE A 84 3.66 -7.25 -8.75
N ASP A 85 2.84 -7.65 -9.72
CA ASP A 85 2.22 -6.73 -10.66
C ASP A 85 0.72 -6.65 -10.37
N MET A 86 0.25 -5.48 -9.96
CA MET A 86 -1.17 -5.23 -9.74
C MET A 86 -1.71 -4.39 -10.90
N TYR A 87 -2.42 -5.04 -11.81
CA TYR A 87 -2.99 -4.42 -13.01
C TYR A 87 -4.42 -3.90 -12.81
N ALA A 88 -5.08 -4.28 -11.73
CA ALA A 88 -6.39 -3.78 -11.35
C ALA A 88 -6.42 -3.52 -9.84
N CYS A 89 -6.14 -2.27 -9.47
CA CYS A 89 -6.17 -1.82 -8.08
C CYS A 89 -7.62 -1.53 -7.65
N PRO A 90 -8.17 -2.24 -6.65
CA PRO A 90 -9.54 -2.02 -6.22
C PRO A 90 -9.75 -0.64 -5.61
N SER A 91 -8.76 -0.12 -4.88
CA SER A 91 -8.89 1.16 -4.21
C SER A 91 -8.72 2.35 -5.16
N LYS A 92 -7.66 2.42 -5.94
CA LYS A 92 -7.49 3.48 -6.94
C LYS A 92 -8.57 3.43 -8.01
N GLY A 93 -8.92 2.24 -8.46
CA GLY A 93 -10.00 2.05 -9.43
C GLY A 93 -11.35 2.54 -8.90
N PHE A 94 -11.64 2.29 -7.63
CA PHE A 94 -12.84 2.81 -6.97
C PHE A 94 -12.85 4.35 -6.96
N LEU A 95 -11.73 4.99 -6.56
CA LEU A 95 -11.62 6.45 -6.52
C LEU A 95 -11.86 7.06 -7.91
N LEU A 96 -11.25 6.47 -8.94
CA LEU A 96 -11.41 6.97 -10.31
C LEU A 96 -12.86 6.84 -10.79
N ARG A 97 -13.53 5.71 -10.54
CA ARG A 97 -14.92 5.50 -10.96
C ARG A 97 -15.90 6.43 -10.24
N ASN A 98 -15.58 6.87 -9.04
CA ASN A 98 -16.44 7.72 -8.23
C ASN A 98 -16.02 9.19 -8.18
N GLY A 99 -15.03 9.57 -8.98
CA GLY A 99 -14.57 10.96 -9.05
C GLY A 99 -13.96 11.47 -7.75
N LEU A 100 -13.31 10.59 -6.99
CA LEU A 100 -12.66 10.89 -5.72
C LEU A 100 -11.13 10.98 -5.89
N GLY A 101 -10.44 11.50 -4.89
CA GLY A 101 -8.98 11.51 -4.86
C GLY A 101 -8.33 12.69 -5.59
N PHE A 102 -9.08 13.74 -5.87
CA PHE A 102 -8.54 14.95 -6.51
C PHE A 102 -7.53 15.67 -5.61
N GLY A 103 -6.48 16.21 -6.23
CA GLY A 103 -5.47 17.01 -5.54
C GLY A 103 -4.48 16.23 -4.70
N ILE A 104 -4.51 14.89 -4.74
CA ILE A 104 -3.54 14.02 -4.08
C ILE A 104 -3.03 12.95 -5.03
N ASP A 105 -1.79 12.54 -4.85
CA ASP A 105 -1.25 11.34 -5.47
C ASP A 105 -1.51 10.15 -4.56
N TYR A 106 -2.67 9.53 -4.73
CA TYR A 106 -3.10 8.41 -3.90
C TYR A 106 -2.13 7.21 -3.97
N CYS A 107 -1.55 6.97 -5.15
CA CYS A 107 -0.65 5.83 -5.33
C CYS A 107 0.66 5.97 -4.55
N SER A 108 1.10 7.19 -4.27
CA SER A 108 2.32 7.43 -3.49
C SER A 108 2.22 6.90 -2.06
N HIS A 109 1.02 6.77 -1.48
CA HIS A 109 0.91 6.23 -0.13
C HIS A 109 1.32 4.76 -0.03
N CYS A 110 1.12 3.97 -1.09
CA CYS A 110 1.55 2.58 -1.11
C CYS A 110 3.07 2.47 -0.98
N ALA A 111 3.83 3.19 -1.81
CA ALA A 111 5.29 3.24 -1.70
C ALA A 111 5.71 3.78 -0.32
N ALA A 112 5.07 4.85 0.15
CA ALA A 112 5.42 5.51 1.40
C ALA A 112 5.27 4.62 2.64
N TRP A 113 4.36 3.64 2.63
CA TRP A 113 4.28 2.71 3.76
C TRP A 113 5.01 1.38 3.52
N ILE A 114 5.09 0.92 2.26
CA ILE A 114 5.69 -0.37 1.91
C ILE A 114 7.22 -0.30 1.97
N GLU A 115 7.82 0.70 1.34
CA GLU A 115 9.28 0.82 1.26
C GLU A 115 9.97 0.82 2.63
N PRO A 116 9.55 1.63 3.61
CA PRO A 116 10.18 1.60 4.94
C PRO A 116 10.04 0.24 5.64
N ALA A 117 8.93 -0.46 5.40
CA ALA A 117 8.70 -1.78 5.98
C ALA A 117 9.61 -2.85 5.34
N LEU A 118 9.86 -2.75 4.03
CA LEU A 118 10.79 -3.64 3.33
C LEU A 118 12.24 -3.37 3.73
N GLU A 119 12.64 -2.10 3.81
CA GLU A 119 13.98 -1.71 4.26
C GLU A 119 14.28 -2.24 5.66
N GLU A 120 13.33 -2.14 6.58
CA GLU A 120 13.47 -2.70 7.95
C GLU A 120 13.62 -4.22 7.91
N ALA A 121 13.00 -4.91 6.97
CA ALA A 121 13.12 -6.36 6.78
C ALA A 121 14.41 -6.76 6.02
N GLY A 122 15.20 -5.80 5.54
CA GLY A 122 16.48 -6.05 4.87
C GLY A 122 16.42 -6.13 3.34
N PHE A 123 15.37 -5.55 2.73
CA PHE A 123 15.16 -5.55 1.27
C PHE A 123 15.36 -4.18 0.65
#